data_438d5af4b49b652893791e83da375f4d
#
_entry.id   438d5af4b49b652893791e83da375f4d
#
_cell.length_a   1.000
_cell.length_b   1.000
_cell.length_c   1.000
_cell.angle_alpha   90.00
_cell.angle_beta   90.00
_cell.angle_gamma   90.00
#
_symmetry.space_group_name_H-M   'P 1'
#
loop_
_entity.id
_entity.type
_entity.pdbx_description
1 polymer ?
#
loop_
_entity_poly.entity_id
_entity_poly.type
_entity_poly.pdbx_seq_one_letter_code
_entity_poly.pdbx_strand_id
1 'polypeptide(L)'
;DERESIDNANVNRDTETGFNIKWPWGNRTNGIIWRWIMSPEMVAKTFISNSRYRFDFDLGFYNRDTYTYADSVTSIFTDINWRLYDIINDNSIETELAWKATDRHEMTAGFQLKSVGFDLGEEVNIATQDTSVTFSPLTLDNKTREISFFIQDRWEFSEKFKFQLGIRGTDYNLHDEFYLDPRLGMKYHYSKNVALKLNWGLYHQFLTTANNQDENLRLVELWLGIPEDKPAAISQHIIGGLEYMSQRNIFYRLEIYQKDFDNLLTLKQENQNTMEGDDSDTPFNEFWDTQGNSWGV
;
A
#
# COMPACT_ATOMS: atom_id res chain seq x y z
N ASP A 1 68.78 24.19 -2.67
CA ASP A 1 67.35 24.44 -2.48
C ASP A 1 66.78 25.11 -3.73
N GLU A 2 66.60 24.35 -4.76
CA GLU A 2 65.79 24.77 -5.90
C GLU A 2 64.32 24.51 -5.56
N ARG A 3 63.61 25.54 -5.12
CA ARG A 3 62.15 25.54 -5.15
C ARG A 3 61.74 25.84 -6.57
N GLU A 4 61.31 24.80 -7.29
CA GLU A 4 60.50 24.98 -8.51
C GLU A 4 59.28 25.82 -8.15
N SER A 5 59.29 27.07 -8.55
CA SER A 5 58.10 27.92 -8.60
C SER A 5 57.24 27.36 -9.75
N ILE A 6 56.24 26.60 -9.43
CA ILE A 6 55.21 26.22 -10.40
C ILE A 6 54.53 27.53 -10.83
N ASP A 7 54.81 27.90 -12.07
CA ASP A 7 54.27 29.11 -12.71
C ASP A 7 52.78 28.84 -12.97
N ASN A 8 51.92 29.42 -12.10
CA ASN A 8 50.45 29.30 -12.15
C ASN A 8 49.81 30.13 -13.28
N ALA A 9 50.61 30.50 -14.29
CA ALA A 9 50.15 31.26 -15.44
C ALA A 9 49.56 30.33 -16.48
N ASN A 10 48.24 30.40 -16.69
CA ASN A 10 47.42 29.86 -17.78
C ASN A 10 46.77 28.47 -17.57
N VAL A 11 46.28 28.17 -16.39
CA VAL A 11 45.29 27.09 -16.23
C VAL A 11 43.89 27.72 -16.21
N ASN A 12 43.10 27.43 -17.26
CA ASN A 12 41.68 27.81 -17.24
C ASN A 12 40.90 26.68 -16.59
N ARG A 13 40.16 26.99 -15.51
CA ARG A 13 39.25 26.08 -14.83
C ARG A 13 37.81 26.44 -15.18
N ASP A 14 37.07 25.48 -15.69
CA ASP A 14 35.64 25.54 -15.93
C ASP A 14 34.96 24.53 -15.03
N THR A 15 33.95 24.99 -14.25
CA THR A 15 33.23 24.16 -13.29
C THR A 15 31.77 24.07 -13.70
N GLU A 16 31.32 22.87 -13.96
CA GLU A 16 29.91 22.52 -14.22
C GLU A 16 29.34 21.76 -13.04
N THR A 17 28.27 22.28 -12.47
CA THR A 17 27.53 21.61 -11.39
C THR A 17 26.05 21.53 -11.73
N GLY A 18 25.39 20.48 -11.32
CA GLY A 18 23.96 20.36 -11.54
C GLY A 18 23.34 19.23 -10.75
N PHE A 19 22.04 19.15 -10.86
CA PHE A 19 21.26 18.07 -10.29
C PHE A 19 20.21 17.60 -11.29
N ASN A 20 19.77 16.37 -11.15
CA ASN A 20 18.62 15.82 -11.85
C ASN A 20 17.70 15.11 -10.86
N ILE A 21 16.41 15.18 -11.14
CA ILE A 21 15.38 14.46 -10.39
C ILE A 21 14.54 13.69 -11.40
N LYS A 22 14.32 12.39 -11.12
CA LYS A 22 13.37 11.55 -11.86
C LYS A 22 12.44 10.91 -10.87
N TRP A 23 11.16 10.92 -11.19
CA TRP A 23 10.12 10.40 -10.31
C TRP A 23 9.09 9.59 -11.10
N PRO A 24 9.46 8.48 -11.72
CA PRO A 24 8.54 7.61 -12.42
C PRO A 24 7.74 6.77 -11.41
N TRP A 25 6.44 6.69 -11.62
CA TRP A 25 5.54 5.80 -10.89
C TRP A 25 4.46 5.28 -11.82
N GLY A 26 3.87 4.13 -11.49
CA GLY A 26 2.81 3.57 -12.29
C GLY A 26 2.28 2.24 -11.80
N ASN A 27 1.11 1.90 -12.32
CA ASN A 27 0.43 0.64 -12.06
C ASN A 27 0.20 -0.11 -13.37
N ARG A 28 0.32 -1.42 -13.33
CA ARG A 28 -0.13 -2.31 -14.39
C ARG A 28 -0.94 -3.45 -13.78
N THR A 29 -2.19 -3.59 -14.19
CA THR A 29 -3.06 -4.68 -13.76
C THR A 29 -3.53 -5.48 -14.96
N ASN A 30 -3.43 -6.81 -14.86
CA ASN A 30 -3.98 -7.76 -15.81
C ASN A 30 -4.97 -8.65 -15.05
N GLY A 31 -6.10 -8.98 -15.68
CA GLY A 31 -7.09 -9.82 -15.03
C GLY A 31 -7.87 -10.65 -16.05
N ILE A 32 -8.23 -11.86 -15.63
CA ILE A 32 -9.10 -12.78 -16.38
C ILE A 32 -10.27 -13.10 -15.46
N ILE A 33 -11.48 -12.94 -15.99
CA ILE A 33 -12.72 -13.34 -15.34
C ILE A 33 -13.30 -14.50 -16.10
N TRP A 34 -13.51 -15.61 -15.40
CA TRP A 34 -14.27 -16.73 -15.92
C TRP A 34 -15.58 -16.85 -15.13
N ARG A 35 -16.71 -16.89 -15.86
CA ARG A 35 -18.03 -17.07 -15.29
C ARG A 35 -18.65 -18.35 -15.83
N TRP A 36 -19.14 -19.19 -14.92
CA TRP A 36 -19.82 -20.42 -15.23
C TRP A 36 -21.24 -20.39 -14.64
N ILE A 37 -22.24 -20.42 -15.52
CA ILE A 37 -23.65 -20.53 -15.14
C ILE A 37 -23.95 -22.01 -15.02
N MET A 38 -24.03 -22.51 -13.78
CA MET A 38 -24.25 -23.93 -13.48
C MET A 38 -25.73 -24.29 -13.55
N SER A 39 -26.60 -23.39 -13.08
CA SER A 39 -28.06 -23.46 -13.19
C SER A 39 -28.64 -22.03 -13.16
N PRO A 40 -29.97 -21.83 -13.35
CA PRO A 40 -30.60 -20.54 -13.17
C PRO A 40 -30.41 -19.93 -11.79
N GLU A 41 -30.19 -20.78 -10.77
CA GLU A 41 -30.03 -20.38 -9.38
C GLU A 41 -28.56 -20.33 -8.92
N MET A 42 -27.61 -20.83 -9.75
CA MET A 42 -26.23 -21.02 -9.32
C MET A 42 -25.23 -20.55 -10.37
N VAL A 43 -24.37 -19.62 -9.96
CA VAL A 43 -23.31 -19.06 -10.81
C VAL A 43 -21.99 -19.08 -10.07
N ALA A 44 -20.98 -19.66 -10.69
CA ALA A 44 -19.59 -19.56 -10.22
C ALA A 44 -18.85 -18.50 -11.02
N LYS A 45 -17.98 -17.76 -10.34
CA LYS A 45 -17.11 -16.75 -10.94
C LYS A 45 -15.70 -16.93 -10.39
N THR A 46 -14.73 -17.02 -11.27
CA THR A 46 -13.32 -17.03 -10.90
C THR A 46 -12.64 -15.80 -11.48
N PHE A 47 -11.90 -15.09 -10.67
CA PHE A 47 -11.08 -13.95 -11.06
C PHE A 47 -9.63 -14.28 -10.77
N ILE A 48 -8.78 -14.17 -11.79
CA ILE A 48 -7.32 -14.31 -11.68
C ILE A 48 -6.74 -12.96 -12.05
N SER A 49 -5.89 -12.40 -11.18
CA SER A 49 -5.27 -11.12 -11.44
C SER A 49 -3.78 -11.09 -11.08
N ASN A 50 -3.07 -10.25 -11.82
CA ASN A 50 -1.72 -9.82 -11.52
C ASN A 50 -1.69 -8.30 -11.57
N SER A 51 -1.29 -7.67 -10.49
CA SER A 51 -1.08 -6.23 -10.41
C SER A 51 0.35 -5.95 -10.00
N ARG A 52 0.95 -4.95 -10.63
CA ARG A 52 2.27 -4.45 -10.26
C ARG A 52 2.21 -2.95 -10.09
N TYR A 53 2.52 -2.49 -8.89
CA TYR A 53 2.86 -1.11 -8.58
C TYR A 53 4.36 -0.95 -8.68
N ARG A 54 4.82 0.19 -9.20
CA ARG A 54 6.22 0.60 -9.18
C ARG A 54 6.31 2.09 -8.91
N PHE A 55 7.16 2.41 -7.98
CA PHE A 55 7.61 3.75 -7.66
C PHE A 55 9.13 3.78 -7.70
N ASP A 56 9.72 4.77 -8.34
CA ASP A 56 11.15 5.07 -8.30
C ASP A 56 11.31 6.57 -8.05
N PHE A 57 12.28 6.93 -7.24
CA PHE A 57 12.72 8.30 -7.04
C PHE A 57 14.25 8.33 -7.18
N ASP A 58 14.73 9.02 -8.20
CA ASP A 58 16.16 9.18 -8.46
C ASP A 58 16.55 10.65 -8.29
N LEU A 59 17.54 10.91 -7.43
CA LEU A 59 18.13 12.22 -7.21
C LEU A 59 19.63 12.13 -7.53
N GLY A 60 20.05 12.82 -8.58
CA GLY A 60 21.43 12.87 -9.00
C GLY A 60 22.04 14.25 -8.78
N PHE A 61 23.24 14.31 -8.24
CA PHE A 61 24.09 15.50 -8.19
C PHE A 61 25.37 15.23 -8.96
N TYR A 62 25.80 16.19 -9.75
CA TYR A 62 27.07 16.10 -10.43
C TYR A 62 27.88 17.37 -10.30
N ASN A 63 29.19 17.19 -10.23
CA ASN A 63 30.19 18.26 -10.28
C ASN A 63 31.32 17.84 -11.23
N ARG A 64 31.61 18.68 -12.19
CA ARG A 64 32.69 18.46 -13.15
C ARG A 64 33.57 19.69 -13.24
N ASP A 65 34.85 19.54 -12.87
CA ASP A 65 35.90 20.54 -13.05
C ASP A 65 36.74 20.18 -14.26
N THR A 66 36.79 21.06 -15.24
CA THR A 66 37.64 20.92 -16.43
C THR A 66 38.78 21.90 -16.36
N TYR A 67 39.98 21.37 -16.36
CA TYR A 67 41.24 22.13 -16.38
C TYR A 67 41.83 22.10 -17.76
N THR A 68 41.96 23.29 -18.38
CA THR A 68 42.57 23.45 -19.69
C THR A 68 43.96 24.01 -19.52
N TYR A 69 44.97 23.24 -19.91
CA TYR A 69 46.37 23.64 -20.00
C TYR A 69 46.69 23.95 -21.45
N ALA A 70 47.87 24.54 -21.70
CA ALA A 70 48.31 24.88 -23.06
C ALA A 70 48.31 23.66 -24.02
N ASP A 71 48.63 22.48 -23.50
CA ASP A 71 48.85 21.26 -24.31
C ASP A 71 47.93 20.09 -23.91
N SER A 72 47.04 20.27 -22.90
CA SER A 72 46.18 19.19 -22.39
C SER A 72 44.90 19.71 -21.76
N VAL A 73 43.90 18.83 -21.69
CA VAL A 73 42.66 19.06 -20.96
C VAL A 73 42.45 17.88 -20.01
N THR A 74 42.22 18.19 -18.75
CA THR A 74 41.92 17.19 -17.71
C THR A 74 40.59 17.53 -17.04
N SER A 75 39.73 16.55 -16.90
CA SER A 75 38.48 16.73 -16.18
C SER A 75 38.42 15.84 -14.93
N ILE A 76 37.99 16.41 -13.82
CA ILE A 76 37.71 15.71 -12.58
C ILE A 76 36.21 15.80 -12.37
N PHE A 77 35.56 14.67 -12.13
CA PHE A 77 34.14 14.66 -11.89
C PHE A 77 33.78 13.87 -10.62
N THR A 78 32.67 14.25 -10.03
CA THR A 78 31.99 13.52 -8.95
C THR A 78 30.51 13.49 -9.25
N ASP A 79 29.97 12.28 -9.36
CA ASP A 79 28.54 12.03 -9.54
C ASP A 79 28.03 11.28 -8.32
N ILE A 80 26.97 11.78 -7.70
CA ILE A 80 26.27 11.14 -6.58
C ILE A 80 24.84 10.90 -7.03
N ASN A 81 24.43 9.64 -7.07
CA ASN A 81 23.06 9.26 -7.38
C ASN A 81 22.46 8.55 -6.18
N TRP A 82 21.36 9.06 -5.71
CA TRP A 82 20.51 8.43 -4.71
C TRP A 82 19.21 7.98 -5.35
N ARG A 83 18.87 6.71 -5.16
CA ARG A 83 17.66 6.10 -5.69
C ARG A 83 16.90 5.43 -4.56
N LEU A 84 15.61 5.71 -4.49
CA LEU A 84 14.65 5.02 -3.64
C LEU A 84 13.60 4.37 -4.55
N TYR A 85 13.33 3.08 -4.36
CA TYR A 85 12.31 2.39 -5.15
C TYR A 85 11.42 1.52 -4.28
N ASP A 86 10.16 1.36 -4.73
CA ASP A 86 9.19 0.46 -4.13
C ASP A 86 8.41 -0.25 -5.24
N ILE A 87 8.47 -1.57 -5.24
CA ILE A 87 7.81 -2.43 -6.22
C ILE A 87 6.93 -3.43 -5.49
N ILE A 88 5.63 -3.39 -5.79
CA ILE A 88 4.67 -4.34 -5.25
C ILE A 88 4.14 -5.20 -6.38
N ASN A 89 4.20 -6.52 -6.21
CA ASN A 89 3.62 -7.49 -7.11
C ASN A 89 2.52 -8.26 -6.40
N ASP A 90 1.26 -8.02 -6.76
CA ASP A 90 0.09 -8.73 -6.24
C ASP A 90 -0.41 -9.75 -7.26
N ASN A 91 -0.43 -11.00 -6.86
CA ASN A 91 -1.00 -12.10 -7.64
C ASN A 91 -2.14 -12.71 -6.84
N SER A 92 -3.33 -12.74 -7.42
CA SER A 92 -4.49 -13.28 -6.72
C SER A 92 -5.36 -14.16 -7.62
N ILE A 93 -5.97 -15.16 -6.99
CA ILE A 93 -7.07 -15.94 -7.54
C ILE A 93 -8.20 -15.94 -6.51
N GLU A 94 -9.39 -15.57 -6.96
CA GLU A 94 -10.61 -15.59 -6.16
C GLU A 94 -11.68 -16.37 -6.89
N THR A 95 -12.35 -17.25 -6.18
CA THR A 95 -13.51 -17.99 -6.70
C THR A 95 -14.69 -17.76 -5.80
N GLU A 96 -15.81 -17.40 -6.40
CA GLU A 96 -17.07 -17.09 -5.76
C GLU A 96 -18.18 -17.97 -6.35
N LEU A 97 -19.00 -18.56 -5.52
CA LEU A 97 -20.22 -19.24 -5.88
C LEU A 97 -21.41 -18.47 -5.33
N ALA A 98 -22.22 -17.90 -6.20
CA ALA A 98 -23.49 -17.28 -5.85
C ALA A 98 -24.61 -18.31 -6.09
N TRP A 99 -25.45 -18.51 -5.06
CA TRP A 99 -26.49 -19.51 -5.07
C TRP A 99 -27.78 -18.96 -4.45
N LYS A 100 -28.86 -18.93 -5.25
CA LYS A 100 -30.20 -18.67 -4.77
C LYS A 100 -30.76 -19.95 -4.12
N ALA A 101 -30.45 -20.15 -2.82
CA ALA A 101 -30.81 -21.37 -2.08
C ALA A 101 -32.33 -21.53 -1.94
N THR A 102 -33.03 -20.41 -1.77
CA THR A 102 -34.51 -20.33 -1.75
C THR A 102 -34.94 -18.96 -2.30
N ASP A 103 -36.25 -18.70 -2.37
CA ASP A 103 -36.75 -17.37 -2.75
C ASP A 103 -36.39 -16.27 -1.73
N ARG A 104 -35.97 -16.66 -0.53
CA ARG A 104 -35.63 -15.73 0.55
C ARG A 104 -34.16 -15.70 0.93
N HIS A 105 -33.35 -16.64 0.43
CA HIS A 105 -31.93 -16.78 0.74
C HIS A 105 -31.10 -16.79 -0.52
N GLU A 106 -30.23 -15.78 -0.64
CA GLU A 106 -29.21 -15.68 -1.67
C GLU A 106 -27.84 -15.77 -1.00
N MET A 107 -27.23 -16.93 -1.12
CA MET A 107 -25.94 -17.23 -0.49
C MET A 107 -24.80 -16.96 -1.45
N THR A 108 -23.70 -16.47 -0.91
CA THR A 108 -22.43 -16.35 -1.63
C THR A 108 -21.34 -16.97 -0.76
N ALA A 109 -20.57 -17.89 -1.33
CA ALA A 109 -19.42 -18.47 -0.66
C ALA A 109 -18.22 -18.46 -1.60
N GLY A 110 -17.03 -18.33 -1.06
CA GLY A 110 -15.84 -18.32 -1.90
C GLY A 110 -14.56 -18.45 -1.13
N PHE A 111 -13.47 -18.52 -1.89
CA PHE A 111 -12.11 -18.48 -1.36
C PHE A 111 -11.24 -17.54 -2.19
N GLN A 112 -10.19 -17.04 -1.57
CA GLN A 112 -9.17 -16.21 -2.21
C GLN A 112 -7.78 -16.70 -1.79
N LEU A 113 -6.90 -16.82 -2.78
CA LEU A 113 -5.46 -16.95 -2.58
C LEU A 113 -4.82 -15.69 -3.09
N LYS A 114 -4.02 -15.02 -2.26
CA LYS A 114 -3.32 -13.80 -2.61
C LYS A 114 -1.87 -13.93 -2.20
N SER A 115 -0.95 -13.52 -3.07
CA SER A 115 0.47 -13.46 -2.80
C SER A 115 0.98 -12.09 -3.21
N VAL A 116 1.54 -11.37 -2.24
CA VAL A 116 2.10 -10.03 -2.45
C VAL A 116 3.59 -10.07 -2.20
N GLY A 117 4.38 -9.67 -3.20
CA GLY A 117 5.81 -9.44 -3.07
C GLY A 117 6.09 -7.96 -2.95
N PHE A 118 6.96 -7.60 -2.02
CA PHE A 118 7.44 -6.24 -1.76
C PHE A 118 8.94 -6.23 -2.01
N ASP A 119 9.39 -5.32 -2.88
CA ASP A 119 10.79 -5.09 -3.20
C ASP A 119 11.04 -3.59 -3.04
N LEU A 120 11.47 -3.22 -1.84
CA LEU A 120 11.77 -1.85 -1.41
C LEU A 120 13.26 -1.72 -1.22
N GLY A 121 13.87 -0.70 -1.81
CA GLY A 121 15.30 -0.50 -1.65
C GLY A 121 15.73 0.94 -1.82
N GLU A 122 16.86 1.22 -1.18
CA GLU A 122 17.60 2.45 -1.31
C GLU A 122 18.99 2.13 -1.84
N GLU A 123 19.42 2.84 -2.88
CA GLU A 123 20.72 2.69 -3.51
C GLU A 123 21.42 4.05 -3.55
N VAL A 124 22.66 4.11 -3.12
CA VAL A 124 23.53 5.27 -3.26
C VAL A 124 24.72 4.90 -4.11
N ASN A 125 24.89 5.58 -5.22
CA ASN A 125 26.05 5.43 -6.09
C ASN A 125 26.90 6.71 -6.07
N ILE A 126 28.18 6.57 -5.78
CA ILE A 126 29.16 7.66 -5.83
C ILE A 126 30.20 7.26 -6.85
N ALA A 127 30.29 8.04 -7.92
CA ALA A 127 31.27 7.84 -8.99
C ALA A 127 32.20 9.06 -9.07
N THR A 128 33.48 8.77 -9.17
CA THR A 128 34.55 9.75 -9.48
C THR A 128 35.30 9.32 -10.71
N GLN A 129 36.29 10.10 -11.16
CA GLN A 129 37.11 9.76 -12.33
C GLN A 129 37.78 8.39 -12.22
N ASP A 130 38.19 7.98 -11.02
CA ASP A 130 39.02 6.79 -10.81
C ASP A 130 38.26 5.62 -10.18
N THR A 131 37.05 5.86 -9.60
CA THR A 131 36.34 4.83 -8.87
C THR A 131 34.83 5.06 -8.86
N SER A 132 34.10 3.97 -8.68
CA SER A 132 32.66 4.00 -8.43
C SER A 132 32.33 3.04 -7.30
N VAL A 133 31.56 3.52 -6.34
CA VAL A 133 31.09 2.74 -5.18
C VAL A 133 29.58 2.81 -5.15
N THR A 134 28.95 1.65 -5.03
CA THR A 134 27.49 1.53 -4.81
C THR A 134 27.28 0.82 -3.48
N PHE A 135 26.41 1.36 -2.65
CA PHE A 135 25.95 0.72 -1.43
C PHE A 135 24.43 0.89 -1.30
N SER A 136 23.81 -0.07 -0.62
CA SER A 136 22.37 -0.12 -0.45
C SER A 136 22.06 -0.05 1.05
N PRO A 137 21.78 1.15 1.60
CA PRO A 137 21.50 1.32 3.02
C PRO A 137 20.24 0.58 3.47
N LEU A 138 19.29 0.42 2.54
CA LEU A 138 18.03 -0.25 2.77
C LEU A 138 17.77 -1.26 1.66
N THR A 139 17.43 -2.49 2.06
CA THR A 139 16.89 -3.50 1.15
C THR A 139 15.88 -4.34 1.92
N LEU A 140 14.65 -4.35 1.44
CA LEU A 140 13.57 -5.20 1.93
C LEU A 140 13.00 -5.97 0.75
N ASP A 141 13.23 -7.26 0.70
CA ASP A 141 12.55 -8.19 -0.22
C ASP A 141 11.74 -9.17 0.63
N ASN A 142 10.43 -9.02 0.61
CA ASN A 142 9.52 -9.82 1.39
C ASN A 142 8.35 -10.30 0.54
N LYS A 143 7.81 -11.46 0.90
CA LYS A 143 6.66 -12.04 0.23
C LYS A 143 5.65 -12.55 1.23
N THR A 144 4.44 -12.04 1.13
CA THR A 144 3.31 -12.45 1.97
C THR A 144 2.31 -13.29 1.19
N ARG A 145 1.54 -14.08 1.92
CA ARG A 145 0.46 -14.91 1.40
C ARG A 145 -0.76 -14.81 2.31
N GLU A 146 -1.90 -14.56 1.70
CA GLU A 146 -3.21 -14.58 2.35
C GLU A 146 -4.05 -15.71 1.75
N ILE A 147 -4.63 -16.55 2.58
CA ILE A 147 -5.63 -17.56 2.21
C ILE A 147 -6.91 -17.19 2.94
N SER A 148 -7.96 -16.88 2.20
CA SER A 148 -9.22 -16.47 2.82
C SER A 148 -10.38 -17.32 2.32
N PHE A 149 -11.32 -17.58 3.22
CA PHE A 149 -12.61 -18.19 2.92
C PHE A 149 -13.71 -17.26 3.42
N PHE A 150 -14.79 -17.15 2.69
CA PHE A 150 -15.92 -16.35 3.09
C PHE A 150 -17.24 -17.02 2.74
N ILE A 151 -18.24 -16.71 3.56
CA ILE A 151 -19.63 -17.04 3.30
C ILE A 151 -20.51 -15.86 3.71
N GLN A 152 -21.53 -15.61 2.92
CA GLN A 152 -22.50 -14.54 3.13
C GLN A 152 -23.89 -15.04 2.75
N ASP A 153 -24.91 -14.66 3.52
CA ASP A 153 -26.32 -14.87 3.19
C ASP A 153 -27.04 -13.52 3.12
N ARG A 154 -27.74 -13.29 2.04
CA ARG A 154 -28.70 -12.22 1.91
C ARG A 154 -30.09 -12.81 2.16
N TRP A 155 -30.65 -12.55 3.35
CA TRP A 155 -31.87 -13.10 3.83
C TRP A 155 -33.03 -12.10 3.75
N GLU A 156 -34.04 -12.38 2.92
CA GLU A 156 -35.30 -11.65 2.89
C GLU A 156 -36.24 -12.20 3.98
N PHE A 157 -36.00 -11.77 5.25
CA PHE A 157 -36.78 -12.23 6.40
C PHE A 157 -38.27 -11.95 6.25
N SER A 158 -38.60 -10.75 5.74
CA SER A 158 -39.98 -10.35 5.42
C SER A 158 -39.97 -9.29 4.31
N GLU A 159 -41.14 -8.86 3.84
CA GLU A 159 -41.29 -7.72 2.91
C GLU A 159 -40.66 -6.43 3.44
N LYS A 160 -40.57 -6.27 4.76
CA LYS A 160 -40.02 -5.09 5.41
C LYS A 160 -38.57 -5.23 5.83
N PHE A 161 -38.11 -6.43 6.16
CA PHE A 161 -36.80 -6.68 6.73
C PHE A 161 -35.96 -7.55 5.80
N LYS A 162 -34.77 -7.06 5.46
CA LYS A 162 -33.72 -7.81 4.78
C LYS A 162 -32.46 -7.76 5.63
N PHE A 163 -31.80 -8.89 5.78
CA PHE A 163 -30.53 -9.04 6.48
C PHE A 163 -29.44 -9.46 5.51
N GLN A 164 -28.22 -9.09 5.79
CA GLN A 164 -27.03 -9.59 5.15
C GLN A 164 -26.05 -10.00 6.23
N LEU A 165 -25.80 -11.28 6.33
CA LEU A 165 -24.94 -11.90 7.34
C LEU A 165 -23.73 -12.47 6.61
N GLY A 166 -22.54 -12.16 7.07
CA GLY A 166 -21.32 -12.67 6.45
C GLY A 166 -20.20 -12.86 7.44
N ILE A 167 -19.31 -13.76 7.11
CA ILE A 167 -18.05 -13.97 7.82
C ILE A 167 -16.95 -14.27 6.80
N ARG A 168 -15.79 -13.71 7.01
CA ARG A 168 -14.56 -14.04 6.29
C ARG A 168 -13.53 -14.52 7.30
N GLY A 169 -12.83 -15.60 6.96
CA GLY A 169 -11.68 -16.07 7.71
C GLY A 169 -10.44 -15.93 6.85
N THR A 170 -9.32 -15.46 7.40
CA THR A 170 -8.06 -15.25 6.70
C THR A 170 -6.90 -15.84 7.48
N ASP A 171 -6.11 -16.65 6.80
CA ASP A 171 -4.78 -17.11 7.21
C ASP A 171 -3.74 -16.23 6.53
N TYR A 172 -2.87 -15.60 7.33
CA TYR A 172 -1.76 -14.76 6.86
C TYR A 172 -0.44 -15.40 7.24
N ASN A 173 0.41 -15.71 6.27
CA ASN A 173 1.57 -16.59 6.47
C ASN A 173 2.66 -16.07 7.42
N LEU A 174 2.64 -14.81 7.79
CA LEU A 174 3.58 -14.25 8.78
C LEU A 174 3.04 -14.27 10.21
N HIS A 175 1.78 -14.67 10.41
CA HIS A 175 1.17 -14.76 11.74
C HIS A 175 0.65 -16.15 12.01
N ASP A 176 0.74 -16.58 13.26
CA ASP A 176 0.18 -17.87 13.72
C ASP A 176 -1.34 -17.79 13.98
N GLU A 177 -1.91 -16.59 13.93
CA GLU A 177 -3.31 -16.33 14.23
C GLU A 177 -4.19 -16.45 12.98
N PHE A 178 -5.42 -16.95 13.18
CA PHE A 178 -6.45 -16.96 12.16
C PHE A 178 -7.43 -15.81 12.40
N TYR A 179 -7.59 -14.95 11.41
CA TYR A 179 -8.38 -13.72 11.51
C TYR A 179 -9.82 -13.93 11.06
N LEU A 180 -10.78 -13.40 11.83
CA LEU A 180 -12.20 -13.50 11.53
C LEU A 180 -12.83 -12.11 11.38
N ASP A 181 -13.50 -11.89 10.26
CA ASP A 181 -14.17 -10.66 9.86
C ASP A 181 -15.69 -10.86 9.75
N PRO A 182 -16.45 -10.79 10.85
CA PRO A 182 -17.92 -10.82 10.81
C PRO A 182 -18.47 -9.52 10.22
N ARG A 183 -19.58 -9.65 9.48
CA ARG A 183 -20.29 -8.54 8.85
C ARG A 183 -21.77 -8.72 9.00
N LEU A 184 -22.47 -7.66 9.36
CA LEU A 184 -23.92 -7.61 9.54
C LEU A 184 -24.47 -6.41 8.80
N GLY A 185 -25.46 -6.63 7.95
CA GLY A 185 -26.28 -5.60 7.32
C GLY A 185 -27.75 -5.82 7.62
N MET A 186 -28.47 -4.74 7.83
CA MET A 186 -29.92 -4.73 7.97
C MET A 186 -30.51 -3.62 7.11
N LYS A 187 -31.57 -3.94 6.38
CA LYS A 187 -32.40 -2.96 5.68
C LYS A 187 -33.84 -3.10 6.12
N TYR A 188 -34.42 -1.98 6.59
CA TYR A 188 -35.82 -1.90 7.00
C TYR A 188 -36.59 -0.99 6.06
N HIS A 189 -37.58 -1.53 5.36
CA HIS A 189 -38.51 -0.78 4.51
C HIS A 189 -39.62 -0.21 5.38
N TYR A 190 -39.46 1.07 5.82
CA TYR A 190 -40.48 1.78 6.57
C TYR A 190 -41.76 1.97 5.73
N SER A 191 -41.59 2.31 4.45
CA SER A 191 -42.65 2.42 3.45
C SER A 191 -42.13 1.97 2.06
N LYS A 192 -42.98 2.02 1.03
CA LYS A 192 -42.59 1.74 -0.35
C LYS A 192 -41.47 2.68 -0.85
N ASN A 193 -41.36 3.86 -0.26
CA ASN A 193 -40.47 4.91 -0.72
C ASN A 193 -39.33 5.22 0.26
N VAL A 194 -39.39 4.70 1.49
CA VAL A 194 -38.41 4.98 2.55
C VAL A 194 -37.83 3.69 3.09
N ALA A 195 -36.49 3.63 3.12
CA ALA A 195 -35.77 2.53 3.78
C ALA A 195 -34.70 3.07 4.72
N LEU A 196 -34.50 2.39 5.82
CA LEU A 196 -33.41 2.58 6.77
C LEU A 196 -32.41 1.44 6.60
N LYS A 197 -31.12 1.75 6.75
CA LYS A 197 -30.03 0.79 6.69
C LYS A 197 -29.15 0.90 7.93
N LEU A 198 -28.63 -0.23 8.37
CA LEU A 198 -27.59 -0.32 9.38
C LEU A 198 -26.60 -1.39 8.93
N ASN A 199 -25.32 -1.05 8.93
CA ASN A 199 -24.25 -2.01 8.65
C ASN A 199 -23.20 -1.92 9.76
N TRP A 200 -22.66 -3.08 10.11
CA TRP A 200 -21.55 -3.23 11.03
C TRP A 200 -20.60 -4.30 10.48
N GLY A 201 -19.31 -4.12 10.70
CA GLY A 201 -18.33 -5.13 10.32
C GLY A 201 -16.94 -4.88 10.89
N LEU A 202 -16.20 -5.97 11.05
CA LEU A 202 -14.77 -5.98 11.35
C LEU A 202 -13.98 -6.28 10.06
N TYR A 203 -12.78 -5.70 9.95
CA TYR A 203 -11.92 -5.85 8.79
C TYR A 203 -10.45 -5.85 9.23
N HIS A 204 -9.72 -6.90 8.88
CA HIS A 204 -8.27 -6.95 9.05
C HIS A 204 -7.56 -6.56 7.75
N GLN A 205 -6.40 -5.90 7.90
CA GLN A 205 -5.55 -5.50 6.79
C GLN A 205 -4.11 -5.95 7.07
N PHE A 206 -3.51 -6.60 6.07
CA PHE A 206 -2.17 -7.19 6.15
C PHE A 206 -1.13 -6.43 5.32
N LEU A 207 -1.49 -5.26 4.82
CA LEU A 207 -0.68 -4.34 4.04
C LEU A 207 -0.75 -2.97 4.68
N THR A 208 0.40 -2.31 4.86
CA THR A 208 0.49 -0.96 5.42
C THR A 208 1.45 -0.10 4.63
N THR A 209 1.45 1.20 4.91
CA THR A 209 2.46 2.13 4.44
C THR A 209 3.38 2.51 5.59
N ALA A 210 4.69 2.55 5.33
CA ALA A 210 5.66 3.13 6.23
C ALA A 210 5.49 4.66 6.23
N ASN A 211 4.47 5.16 6.95
CA ASN A 211 4.23 6.59 7.06
C ASN A 211 5.07 7.18 8.20
N ASN A 212 5.86 8.21 7.88
CA ASN A 212 6.45 9.08 8.90
C ASN A 212 5.35 10.04 9.42
N GLN A 213 5.37 10.38 10.72
CA GLN A 213 4.42 11.33 11.33
C GLN A 213 4.56 12.76 10.79
N ASP A 214 5.68 13.10 10.16
CA ASP A 214 5.89 14.40 9.53
C ASP A 214 5.08 14.54 8.24
N GLU A 215 3.96 15.26 8.33
CA GLU A 215 3.08 15.56 7.19
C GLU A 215 3.78 16.28 6.02
N ASN A 216 4.91 16.92 6.28
CA ASN A 216 5.67 17.69 5.29
C ASN A 216 6.52 16.85 4.34
N LEU A 217 6.75 15.57 4.62
CA LEU A 217 7.58 14.65 3.83
C LEU A 217 6.80 13.49 3.20
N ARG A 218 5.48 13.60 3.06
CA ARG A 218 4.64 12.60 2.35
C ARG A 218 4.87 12.56 0.83
N LEU A 219 6.08 12.78 0.38
CA LEU A 219 6.43 12.66 -1.04
C LEU A 219 6.45 11.20 -1.51
N VAL A 220 6.61 10.26 -0.57
CA VAL A 220 6.77 8.83 -0.87
C VAL A 220 5.97 8.00 0.12
N GLU A 221 5.07 7.16 -0.38
CA GLU A 221 4.41 6.12 0.39
C GLU A 221 5.12 4.80 0.12
N LEU A 222 5.83 4.28 1.10
CA LEU A 222 6.50 2.98 1.04
C LEU A 222 5.57 1.92 1.58
N TRP A 223 5.23 0.95 0.74
CA TRP A 223 4.29 -0.11 1.08
C TRP A 223 5.02 -1.37 1.55
N LEU A 224 4.49 -1.99 2.59
CA LEU A 224 5.01 -3.25 3.14
C LEU A 224 3.89 -4.14 3.69
N GLY A 225 4.17 -5.44 3.77
CA GLY A 225 3.34 -6.38 4.52
C GLY A 225 3.51 -6.19 6.02
N ILE A 226 2.46 -6.44 6.80
CA ILE A 226 2.54 -6.41 8.27
C ILE A 226 3.58 -7.44 8.72
N PRO A 227 4.61 -7.04 9.50
CA PRO A 227 5.64 -7.94 10.00
C PRO A 227 5.10 -9.01 10.97
N GLU A 228 5.87 -10.10 11.15
CA GLU A 228 5.52 -11.23 12.03
C GLU A 228 5.32 -10.82 13.49
N ASP A 229 6.10 -9.85 13.97
CA ASP A 229 6.09 -9.36 15.36
C ASP A 229 5.02 -8.28 15.63
N LYS A 230 4.22 -7.90 14.62
CA LYS A 230 3.18 -6.86 14.73
C LYS A 230 1.80 -7.43 14.46
N PRO A 231 0.76 -7.02 15.20
CA PRO A 231 -0.61 -7.43 14.93
C PRO A 231 -1.11 -6.85 13.60
N ALA A 232 -2.01 -7.57 12.93
CA ALA A 232 -2.69 -7.04 11.75
C ALA A 232 -3.49 -5.79 12.11
N ALA A 233 -3.51 -4.80 11.21
CA ALA A 233 -4.36 -3.64 11.40
C ALA A 233 -5.84 -4.08 11.36
N ILE A 234 -6.65 -3.56 12.28
CA ILE A 234 -8.06 -3.87 12.37
C ILE A 234 -8.90 -2.59 12.29
N SER A 235 -10.03 -2.66 11.61
CA SER A 235 -11.01 -1.59 11.62
C SER A 235 -12.41 -2.09 11.90
N GLN A 236 -13.13 -1.35 12.73
CA GLN A 236 -14.55 -1.56 13.01
C GLN A 236 -15.36 -0.45 12.33
N HIS A 237 -16.35 -0.83 11.53
CA HIS A 237 -17.21 0.12 10.82
C HIS A 237 -18.63 0.00 11.30
N ILE A 238 -19.27 1.15 11.57
CA ILE A 238 -20.73 1.28 11.81
C ILE A 238 -21.24 2.32 10.82
N ILE A 239 -22.24 1.95 10.02
CA ILE A 239 -22.80 2.82 8.98
C ILE A 239 -24.32 2.80 9.10
N GLY A 240 -24.93 3.95 9.35
CA GLY A 240 -26.39 4.17 9.31
C GLY A 240 -26.79 4.88 8.02
N GLY A 241 -27.92 4.53 7.43
CA GLY A 241 -28.37 5.13 6.17
C GLY A 241 -29.89 5.32 6.10
N LEU A 242 -30.29 6.38 5.40
CA LEU A 242 -31.65 6.67 5.01
C LEU A 242 -31.75 6.73 3.49
N GLU A 243 -32.65 5.95 2.91
CA GLU A 243 -32.96 6.00 1.48
C GLU A 243 -34.40 6.49 1.28
N TYR A 244 -34.56 7.42 0.33
CA TYR A 244 -35.87 7.95 -0.05
C TYR A 244 -36.01 8.03 -1.57
N MET A 245 -37.06 7.41 -2.09
CA MET A 245 -37.48 7.53 -3.48
C MET A 245 -38.64 8.51 -3.59
N SER A 246 -38.45 9.64 -4.26
CA SER A 246 -39.51 10.61 -4.45
C SER A 246 -40.54 10.15 -5.51
N GLN A 247 -41.72 10.75 -5.52
CA GLN A 247 -42.76 10.51 -6.54
C GLN A 247 -42.29 10.86 -7.99
N ARG A 248 -41.23 11.65 -8.13
CA ARG A 248 -40.62 12.01 -9.42
C ARG A 248 -39.47 11.05 -9.80
N ASN A 249 -39.37 9.89 -9.17
CA ASN A 249 -38.29 8.91 -9.36
C ASN A 249 -36.89 9.48 -9.08
N ILE A 250 -36.78 10.47 -8.18
CA ILE A 250 -35.48 10.96 -7.70
C ILE A 250 -35.13 10.18 -6.45
N PHE A 251 -33.96 9.55 -6.46
CA PHE A 251 -33.43 8.78 -5.34
C PHE A 251 -32.50 9.64 -4.48
N TYR A 252 -32.79 9.71 -3.19
CA TYR A 252 -31.97 10.39 -2.18
C TYR A 252 -31.40 9.36 -1.24
N ARG A 253 -30.13 9.52 -0.89
CA ARG A 253 -29.45 8.70 0.13
C ARG A 253 -28.67 9.63 1.06
N LEU A 254 -28.84 9.42 2.35
CA LEU A 254 -28.03 10.02 3.41
C LEU A 254 -27.38 8.89 4.19
N GLU A 255 -26.07 8.95 4.39
CA GLU A 255 -25.31 7.96 5.17
C GLU A 255 -24.47 8.69 6.20
N ILE A 256 -24.46 8.16 7.42
CA ILE A 256 -23.56 8.56 8.51
C ILE A 256 -22.71 7.36 8.86
N TYR A 257 -21.43 7.59 9.13
CA TYR A 257 -20.55 6.49 9.49
C TYR A 257 -19.60 6.86 10.62
N GLN A 258 -19.20 5.84 11.36
CA GLN A 258 -18.06 5.84 12.27
C GLN A 258 -17.17 4.65 11.92
N LYS A 259 -15.86 4.89 11.92
CA LYS A 259 -14.83 3.87 11.75
C LYS A 259 -13.80 4.05 12.85
N ASP A 260 -13.51 2.98 13.56
CA ASP A 260 -12.48 2.92 14.57
C ASP A 260 -11.37 2.00 14.04
N PHE A 261 -10.11 2.41 14.23
CA PHE A 261 -8.94 1.72 13.72
C PHE A 261 -8.01 1.42 14.89
N ASP A 262 -7.53 0.18 14.98
CA ASP A 262 -6.52 -0.27 15.92
C ASP A 262 -5.35 -0.91 15.16
N ASN A 263 -4.19 -0.97 15.81
CA ASN A 263 -2.97 -1.57 15.27
C ASN A 263 -2.52 -0.92 13.94
N LEU A 264 -2.72 0.38 13.79
CA LEU A 264 -2.14 1.11 12.66
C LEU A 264 -0.64 1.25 12.89
N LEU A 265 0.18 0.77 11.97
CA LEU A 265 1.62 0.86 12.08
C LEU A 265 2.11 2.23 11.64
N THR A 266 2.93 2.84 12.49
CA THR A 266 3.60 4.13 12.23
C THR A 266 5.08 3.98 12.54
N LEU A 267 5.96 4.49 11.67
CA LEU A 267 7.39 4.52 11.94
C LEU A 267 7.69 5.45 13.12
N LYS A 268 8.52 4.98 14.05
CA LYS A 268 9.05 5.82 15.13
C LYS A 268 10.01 6.84 14.53
N GLN A 269 9.77 8.08 14.82
CA GLN A 269 10.73 9.14 14.56
C GLN A 269 11.71 9.20 15.74
N GLU A 270 12.90 8.66 15.55
CA GLU A 270 13.97 8.80 16.53
C GLU A 270 14.40 10.28 16.57
N ASN A 271 14.39 10.89 17.77
CA ASN A 271 14.98 12.19 17.95
C ASN A 271 16.46 12.11 17.58
N GLN A 272 16.88 12.77 16.52
CA GLN A 272 18.26 12.82 15.99
C GLN A 272 19.30 13.37 16.97
N ASN A 273 19.00 13.47 18.27
CA ASN A 273 19.87 14.04 19.30
C ASN A 273 20.67 13.01 20.12
N THR A 274 20.53 11.71 19.85
CA THR A 274 21.37 10.67 20.48
C THR A 274 22.20 9.98 19.43
N MET A 275 23.39 10.54 19.17
CA MET A 275 24.52 9.82 18.58
C MET A 275 25.12 8.89 19.65
N GLU A 276 24.39 7.91 20.11
CA GLU A 276 24.95 6.77 20.83
C GLU A 276 24.69 5.54 19.97
N GLY A 277 25.81 4.96 19.51
CA GLY A 277 25.79 3.81 18.62
C GLY A 277 25.13 2.61 19.30
N ASP A 278 23.96 2.26 18.84
CA ASP A 278 23.38 0.96 18.99
C ASP A 278 23.32 0.31 17.60
N ASP A 279 24.05 -0.79 17.48
CA ASP A 279 24.18 -1.62 16.26
C ASP A 279 22.88 -2.37 15.93
N SER A 280 21.74 -1.70 15.83
CA SER A 280 20.51 -2.32 15.35
C SER A 280 20.35 -2.09 13.84
N ASP A 281 20.68 -3.12 13.11
CA ASP A 281 20.96 -3.18 11.67
C ASP A 281 19.79 -2.91 10.71
N THR A 282 18.67 -2.32 11.12
CA THR A 282 17.62 -1.92 10.18
C THR A 282 16.81 -0.70 10.65
N PRO A 283 16.67 0.35 9.81
CA PRO A 283 15.88 1.56 10.14
C PRO A 283 14.37 1.33 10.27
N PHE A 284 13.87 0.12 10.03
CA PHE A 284 12.45 -0.24 10.13
C PHE A 284 12.09 -1.06 11.38
N ASN A 285 13.00 -1.28 12.32
CA ASN A 285 12.75 -2.13 13.50
C ASN A 285 11.81 -1.51 14.55
N GLU A 286 11.40 -0.26 14.40
CA GLU A 286 10.55 0.40 15.38
C GLU A 286 9.25 0.91 14.76
N PHE A 287 8.31 0.02 14.50
CA PHE A 287 6.91 0.38 14.29
C PHE A 287 6.18 0.49 15.61
N TRP A 288 5.36 1.52 15.74
CA TRP A 288 4.44 1.70 16.85
C TRP A 288 3.03 1.39 16.39
N ASP A 289 2.28 0.68 17.25
CA ASP A 289 0.85 0.49 17.06
C ASP A 289 0.13 1.76 17.49
N THR A 290 -0.67 2.31 16.61
CA THR A 290 -1.47 3.50 16.86
C THR A 290 -2.95 3.22 16.64
N GLN A 291 -3.80 4.09 17.20
CA GLN A 291 -5.24 4.04 17.04
C GLN A 291 -5.73 5.26 16.27
N GLY A 292 -6.82 5.10 15.56
CA GLY A 292 -7.44 6.19 14.82
C GLY A 292 -8.95 6.07 14.79
N ASN A 293 -9.62 7.18 14.51
CA ASN A 293 -11.05 7.16 14.23
C ASN A 293 -11.40 8.10 13.07
N SER A 294 -12.48 7.80 12.39
CA SER A 294 -13.04 8.64 11.32
C SER A 294 -14.56 8.59 11.38
N TRP A 295 -15.19 9.72 11.22
CA TRP A 295 -16.64 9.83 11.11
C TRP A 295 -17.01 10.80 9.97
N GLY A 296 -18.21 10.65 9.43
CA GLY A 296 -18.68 11.51 8.35
C GLY A 296 -20.17 11.31 8.02
N VAL A 297 -20.63 12.21 7.18
CA VAL A 297 -22.01 12.26 6.66
C VAL A 297 -21.96 12.36 5.16
#